data_dc74a644edf197ae36814c91897d8bb3
#
_entry.id   dc74a644edf197ae36814c91897d8bb3
#
_cell.length_a   1.000
_cell.length_b   1.000
_cell.length_c   1.000
_cell.angle_alpha   90.00
_cell.angle_beta   90.00
_cell.angle_gamma   90.00
#
_symmetry.space_group_name_H-M   'P 1'
#
loop_
_entity.id
_entity.type
_entity.pdbx_description
1 polymer ?
#
loop_
_entity_poly.entity_id
_entity_poly.type
_entity_poly.pdbx_seq_one_letter_code
_entity_poly.pdbx_strand_id
1 'polypeptide(L)'
;MKIKASYLFLLSLFVINCVAQNSSGFHHFWLVQVWPAGYCLQRNCARGSRKFIIHGLWPVNSMEHTLPGAGITNRTILSSLKANKPLQDDLMEYWLSLSTKDDEKVKNFWIYEWRVHGSAAQKFIQPLVYFRRAVDLTMYTDLLNTLNRAGILANGGSYKRDEYKNAIKAKTGHNPVLSCVLVDGHSYLKEVTICVDAQARNFILCGPGKRDTCHVRIKFPEPYD
;
A
#
# COMPACT_ATOMS: atom_id res chain seq x y z
N MET A 1 -68.09 -36.36 -13.73
CA MET A 1 -67.43 -35.48 -12.77
C MET A 1 -65.95 -35.28 -13.21
N LYS A 2 -65.63 -34.18 -13.85
CA LYS A 2 -64.27 -33.92 -14.42
C LYS A 2 -63.54 -32.99 -13.48
N ILE A 3 -62.45 -33.49 -12.90
CA ILE A 3 -61.53 -32.68 -12.03
C ILE A 3 -60.59 -31.96 -12.95
N LYS A 4 -60.62 -30.62 -12.92
CA LYS A 4 -59.61 -29.76 -13.57
C LYS A 4 -58.44 -29.57 -12.62
N ALA A 5 -57.27 -30.01 -13.02
CA ALA A 5 -56.03 -29.73 -12.35
C ALA A 5 -55.52 -28.34 -12.79
N SER A 6 -55.47 -27.41 -11.84
CA SER A 6 -54.82 -26.09 -12.04
C SER A 6 -53.34 -26.22 -11.77
N TYR A 7 -52.52 -26.01 -12.78
CA TYR A 7 -51.07 -25.86 -12.62
C TYR A 7 -50.73 -24.40 -12.21
N LEU A 8 -50.30 -24.23 -10.98
CA LEU A 8 -49.68 -22.99 -10.54
C LEU A 8 -48.23 -22.94 -11.08
N PHE A 9 -47.99 -22.05 -12.00
CA PHE A 9 -46.64 -21.71 -12.44
C PHE A 9 -46.02 -20.77 -11.40
N LEU A 10 -45.08 -21.29 -10.60
CA LEU A 10 -44.20 -20.50 -9.73
C LEU A 10 -43.09 -19.87 -10.61
N LEU A 11 -43.25 -18.59 -10.95
CA LEU A 11 -42.20 -17.77 -11.52
C LEU A 11 -41.19 -17.45 -10.41
N SER A 12 -40.10 -18.19 -10.35
CA SER A 12 -38.93 -17.81 -9.56
C SER A 12 -38.22 -16.63 -10.22
N LEU A 13 -38.39 -15.43 -9.66
CA LEU A 13 -37.61 -14.25 -10.02
C LEU A 13 -36.17 -14.48 -9.57
N PHE A 14 -35.32 -14.88 -10.48
CA PHE A 14 -33.88 -14.77 -10.30
C PHE A 14 -33.50 -13.29 -10.32
N VAL A 15 -33.30 -12.72 -9.14
CA VAL A 15 -32.64 -11.40 -9.00
C VAL A 15 -31.17 -11.61 -9.36
N ILE A 16 -30.84 -11.37 -10.62
CA ILE A 16 -29.44 -11.26 -11.05
C ILE A 16 -28.91 -9.98 -10.42
N ASN A 17 -28.18 -10.11 -9.31
CA ASN A 17 -27.34 -9.04 -8.81
C ASN A 17 -26.26 -8.74 -9.85
N CYS A 18 -26.56 -7.82 -10.76
CA CYS A 18 -25.57 -7.24 -11.66
C CYS A 18 -24.62 -6.41 -10.78
N VAL A 19 -23.56 -7.04 -10.29
CA VAL A 19 -22.43 -6.29 -9.71
C VAL A 19 -21.88 -5.45 -10.86
N ALA A 20 -22.15 -4.15 -10.81
CA ALA A 20 -21.63 -3.20 -11.77
C ALA A 20 -20.10 -3.37 -11.82
N GLN A 21 -19.58 -3.96 -12.90
CA GLN A 21 -18.16 -4.03 -13.15
C GLN A 21 -17.63 -2.60 -13.16
N ASN A 22 -16.74 -2.32 -12.23
CA ASN A 22 -16.16 -1.02 -12.01
C ASN A 22 -15.48 -0.55 -13.30
N SER A 23 -16.08 0.42 -14.00
CA SER A 23 -15.61 0.90 -15.31
C SER A 23 -14.19 1.51 -15.28
N SER A 24 -13.63 1.69 -14.08
CA SER A 24 -12.26 2.17 -13.87
C SER A 24 -11.21 1.05 -13.79
N GLY A 25 -11.64 -0.21 -13.72
CA GLY A 25 -10.75 -1.35 -13.42
C GLY A 25 -10.19 -1.35 -12.00
N PHE A 26 -10.49 -0.34 -11.18
CA PHE A 26 -10.04 -0.24 -9.80
C PHE A 26 -10.72 -1.29 -8.92
N HIS A 27 -9.91 -2.02 -8.14
CA HIS A 27 -10.38 -3.08 -7.26
C HIS A 27 -10.00 -2.84 -5.79
N HIS A 28 -8.73 -2.51 -5.51
CA HIS A 28 -8.22 -2.27 -4.16
C HIS A 28 -6.92 -1.46 -4.20
N PHE A 29 -6.27 -1.26 -3.04
CA PHE A 29 -4.99 -0.56 -2.96
C PHE A 29 -3.86 -1.47 -2.51
N TRP A 30 -2.66 -1.17 -2.97
CA TRP A 30 -1.41 -1.57 -2.33
C TRP A 30 -0.90 -0.43 -1.46
N LEU A 31 -0.79 -0.65 -0.15
CA LEU A 31 0.02 0.19 0.71
C LEU A 31 1.46 -0.32 0.64
N VAL A 32 2.32 0.44 -0.01
CA VAL A 32 3.74 0.10 -0.16
C VAL A 32 4.55 0.93 0.81
N GLN A 33 5.27 0.25 1.71
CA GLN A 33 6.16 0.88 2.69
C GLN A 33 7.61 0.51 2.38
N VAL A 34 8.48 1.50 2.36
CA VAL A 34 9.92 1.37 2.09
C VAL A 34 10.67 1.26 3.40
N TRP A 35 11.65 0.35 3.44
CA TRP A 35 12.77 0.41 4.38
C TRP A 35 13.92 1.18 3.74
N PRO A 36 14.20 2.43 4.15
CA PRO A 36 15.15 3.30 3.46
C PRO A 36 16.55 2.71 3.31
N ALA A 37 17.07 2.08 4.36
CA ALA A 37 18.40 1.46 4.31
C ALA A 37 18.53 0.36 3.25
N GLY A 38 17.47 -0.42 3.02
CA GLY A 38 17.45 -1.42 1.93
C GLY A 38 17.22 -0.81 0.56
N TYR A 39 16.31 0.18 0.47
CA TYR A 39 15.99 0.86 -0.78
C TYR A 39 17.19 1.59 -1.38
N CYS A 40 18.00 2.21 -0.52
CA CYS A 40 19.13 3.03 -0.93
C CYS A 40 20.41 2.25 -1.21
N LEU A 41 20.42 0.92 -1.02
CA LEU A 41 21.58 0.08 -1.41
C LEU A 41 21.90 0.13 -2.92
N GLN A 42 20.92 0.43 -3.76
CA GLN A 42 21.09 0.53 -5.21
C GLN A 42 20.70 1.91 -5.75
N ARG A 43 20.57 2.92 -4.89
CA ARG A 43 20.13 4.27 -5.26
C ARG A 43 20.87 5.32 -4.44
N ASN A 44 21.18 6.45 -5.05
CA ASN A 44 21.64 7.62 -4.33
C ASN A 44 20.46 8.28 -3.63
N CYS A 45 20.40 8.14 -2.31
CA CYS A 45 19.41 8.81 -1.48
C CYS A 45 20.02 10.06 -0.85
N ALA A 46 19.26 11.14 -0.82
CA ALA A 46 19.66 12.40 -0.19
C ALA A 46 19.44 12.38 1.34
N ARG A 47 18.54 11.47 1.81
CA ARG A 47 18.25 11.25 3.23
C ARG A 47 17.95 9.78 3.51
N GLY A 48 18.11 9.36 4.76
CA GLY A 48 17.61 8.11 5.29
C GLY A 48 16.34 8.29 6.11
N SER A 49 15.99 7.27 6.86
CA SER A 49 14.99 7.28 7.93
C SER A 49 15.18 6.05 8.80
N ARG A 50 14.95 6.20 10.10
CA ARG A 50 15.03 5.12 11.07
C ARG A 50 13.73 4.31 11.21
N LYS A 51 12.74 4.55 10.35
CA LYS A 51 11.45 3.84 10.30
C LYS A 51 11.06 3.51 8.85
N PHE A 52 10.09 2.62 8.70
CA PHE A 52 9.43 2.46 7.42
C PHE A 52 8.68 3.73 7.04
N ILE A 53 8.78 4.12 5.78
CA ILE A 53 8.07 5.27 5.23
C ILE A 53 7.16 4.81 4.08
N ILE A 54 6.13 5.59 3.79
CA ILE A 54 5.22 5.32 2.68
C ILE A 54 5.96 5.55 1.36
N HIS A 55 5.95 4.55 0.48
CA HIS A 55 6.27 4.75 -0.93
C HIS A 55 5.04 5.28 -1.66
N GLY A 56 3.91 4.61 -1.49
CA GLY A 56 2.64 5.00 -2.07
C GLY A 56 1.47 4.16 -1.57
N LEU A 57 0.26 4.65 -1.85
CA LEU A 57 -0.99 3.92 -1.74
C LEU A 57 -1.54 3.77 -3.16
N TRP A 58 -1.21 2.66 -3.83
CA TRP A 58 -1.41 2.52 -5.27
C TRP A 58 -2.69 1.77 -5.62
N PRO A 59 -3.62 2.40 -6.36
CA PRO A 59 -4.79 1.72 -6.92
C PRO A 59 -4.37 0.60 -7.86
N VAL A 60 -4.98 -0.57 -7.70
CA VAL A 60 -4.74 -1.74 -8.53
C VAL A 60 -6.05 -2.35 -9.04
N ASN A 61 -5.96 -3.11 -10.13
CA ASN A 61 -7.07 -3.91 -10.63
C ASN A 61 -7.12 -5.30 -9.95
N SER A 62 -8.10 -6.11 -10.31
CA SER A 62 -8.27 -7.48 -9.78
C SER A 62 -7.13 -8.44 -10.16
N MET A 63 -6.30 -8.09 -11.14
CA MET A 63 -5.13 -8.86 -11.57
C MET A 63 -3.82 -8.41 -10.89
N GLU A 64 -3.90 -7.52 -9.89
CA GLU A 64 -2.75 -6.97 -9.18
C GLU A 64 -1.83 -6.10 -10.07
N HIS A 65 -2.39 -5.39 -11.05
CA HIS A 65 -1.66 -4.40 -11.82
C HIS A 65 -2.01 -3.01 -11.31
N THR A 66 -1.00 -2.15 -11.09
CA THR A 66 -1.20 -0.75 -10.75
C THR A 66 -1.91 -0.02 -11.88
N LEU A 67 -2.85 0.84 -11.52
CA LEU A 67 -3.58 1.66 -12.47
C LEU A 67 -2.82 2.98 -12.70
N PRO A 68 -2.72 3.43 -13.96
CA PRO A 68 -2.21 4.76 -14.23
C PRO A 68 -3.16 5.81 -13.69
N GLY A 69 -2.63 6.86 -13.09
CA GLY A 69 -3.43 7.98 -12.63
C GLY A 69 -4.14 8.70 -13.77
N ALA A 70 -5.22 9.39 -13.45
CA ALA A 70 -6.01 10.16 -14.42
C ALA A 70 -5.28 11.45 -14.89
N GLY A 71 -4.04 11.68 -14.46
CA GLY A 71 -3.25 12.85 -14.82
C GLY A 71 -3.74 14.16 -14.22
N ILE A 72 -4.77 14.13 -13.39
CA ILE A 72 -5.42 15.32 -12.82
C ILE A 72 -4.47 15.96 -11.79
N THR A 73 -3.98 17.13 -12.14
CA THR A 73 -3.27 18.01 -11.22
C THR A 73 -4.25 19.07 -10.76
N ASN A 74 -4.70 18.95 -9.51
CA ASN A 74 -5.56 19.97 -8.93
C ASN A 74 -4.72 20.85 -8.00
N ARG A 75 -4.53 22.13 -8.37
CA ARG A 75 -3.87 23.13 -7.50
C ARG A 75 -4.55 23.21 -6.13
N THR A 76 -5.85 22.96 -6.08
CA THR A 76 -6.66 22.90 -4.87
C THR A 76 -6.19 21.81 -3.90
N ILE A 77 -5.64 20.67 -4.39
CA ILE A 77 -5.14 19.59 -3.52
C ILE A 77 -3.94 20.09 -2.71
N LEU A 78 -2.99 20.74 -3.35
CA LEU A 78 -1.81 21.26 -2.66
C LEU A 78 -2.19 22.34 -1.63
N SER A 79 -3.09 23.26 -1.99
CA SER A 79 -3.58 24.27 -1.05
C SER A 79 -4.35 23.65 0.12
N SER A 80 -5.17 22.63 -0.12
CA SER A 80 -5.91 21.91 0.92
C SER A 80 -4.95 21.13 1.84
N LEU A 81 -3.90 20.49 1.30
CA LEU A 81 -2.85 19.85 2.10
C LEU A 81 -2.09 20.88 2.95
N LYS A 82 -1.74 22.04 2.35
CA LYS A 82 -1.05 23.13 3.07
C LYS A 82 -1.91 23.73 4.19
N ALA A 83 -3.23 23.75 4.02
CA ALA A 83 -4.18 24.22 5.04
C ALA A 83 -4.42 23.20 6.16
N ASN A 84 -4.14 21.92 5.93
CA ASN A 84 -4.31 20.86 6.92
C ASN A 84 -2.98 20.53 7.61
N LYS A 85 -2.56 21.41 8.53
CA LYS A 85 -1.27 21.30 9.20
C LYS A 85 -1.03 19.95 9.89
N PRO A 86 -1.98 19.37 10.66
CA PRO A 86 -1.76 18.05 11.27
C PRO A 86 -1.48 16.95 10.25
N LEU A 87 -2.24 16.90 9.13
CA LEU A 87 -1.98 15.92 8.08
C LEU A 87 -0.63 16.16 7.40
N GLN A 88 -0.26 17.44 7.21
CA GLN A 88 1.03 17.79 6.61
C GLN A 88 2.20 17.31 7.49
N ASP A 89 2.11 17.50 8.80
CA ASP A 89 3.14 17.06 9.75
C ASP A 89 3.30 15.54 9.73
N ASP A 90 2.19 14.80 9.73
CA ASP A 90 2.20 13.35 9.60
C ASP A 90 2.78 12.88 8.26
N LEU A 91 2.46 13.58 7.16
CA LEU A 91 3.01 13.28 5.85
C LEU A 91 4.53 13.56 5.80
N MET A 92 5.00 14.63 6.45
CA MET A 92 6.43 14.92 6.59
C MET A 92 7.15 13.88 7.43
N GLU A 93 6.47 13.17 8.29
CA GLU A 93 7.05 12.09 9.10
C GLU A 93 7.02 10.73 8.42
N TYR A 94 5.91 10.40 7.73
CA TYR A 94 5.66 9.04 7.22
C TYR A 94 5.74 8.91 5.70
N TRP A 95 5.72 10.02 4.93
CA TRP A 95 5.75 10.00 3.46
C TRP A 95 6.85 10.90 2.89
N LEU A 96 8.07 10.59 3.25
CA LEU A 96 9.25 11.33 2.80
C LEU A 96 9.63 10.95 1.37
N SER A 97 10.22 11.90 0.65
CA SER A 97 10.99 11.59 -0.56
C SER A 97 12.45 11.33 -0.18
N LEU A 98 12.98 10.16 -0.51
CA LEU A 98 14.38 9.82 -0.24
C LEU A 98 15.36 10.53 -1.18
N SER A 99 14.87 11.14 -2.27
CA SER A 99 15.71 11.83 -3.26
C SER A 99 16.06 13.28 -2.90
N THR A 100 15.48 13.84 -1.83
CA THR A 100 15.66 15.23 -1.47
C THR A 100 15.53 15.49 0.03
N LYS A 101 16.24 16.52 0.52
CA LYS A 101 16.07 17.09 1.87
C LYS A 101 15.20 18.36 1.86
N ASP A 102 14.78 18.82 0.69
CA ASP A 102 13.97 20.02 0.49
C ASP A 102 12.49 19.69 0.73
N ASP A 103 11.88 20.31 1.73
CA ASP A 103 10.51 20.06 2.16
C ASP A 103 9.47 20.45 1.09
N GLU A 104 9.73 21.50 0.29
CA GLU A 104 8.81 21.84 -0.81
C GLU A 104 8.84 20.78 -1.92
N LYS A 105 10.00 20.19 -2.19
CA LYS A 105 10.10 19.05 -3.12
C LYS A 105 9.42 17.80 -2.56
N VAL A 106 9.45 17.57 -1.24
CA VAL A 106 8.68 16.50 -0.59
C VAL A 106 7.18 16.72 -0.79
N LYS A 107 6.68 17.94 -0.58
CA LYS A 107 5.25 18.27 -0.82
C LYS A 107 4.85 18.08 -2.29
N ASN A 108 5.73 18.45 -3.22
CA ASN A 108 5.52 18.20 -4.64
C ASN A 108 5.52 16.71 -4.98
N PHE A 109 6.29 15.89 -4.26
CA PHE A 109 6.29 14.44 -4.40
C PHE A 109 4.93 13.84 -4.01
N TRP A 110 4.24 14.31 -2.95
CA TRP A 110 2.89 13.86 -2.63
C TRP A 110 1.90 14.12 -3.77
N ILE A 111 1.97 15.32 -4.36
CA ILE A 111 1.12 15.68 -5.52
C ILE A 111 1.45 14.81 -6.73
N TYR A 112 2.72 14.49 -6.94
CA TYR A 112 3.15 13.57 -7.98
C TYR A 112 2.54 12.17 -7.75
N GLU A 113 2.63 11.60 -6.54
CA GLU A 113 2.07 10.29 -6.19
C GLU A 113 0.55 10.25 -6.39
N TRP A 114 -0.16 11.31 -5.99
CA TRP A 114 -1.58 11.42 -6.30
C TRP A 114 -1.84 11.44 -7.81
N ARG A 115 -1.14 12.30 -8.55
CA ARG A 115 -1.36 12.47 -9.99
C ARG A 115 -1.09 11.21 -10.78
N VAL A 116 -0.02 10.48 -10.44
CA VAL A 116 0.46 9.32 -11.21
C VAL A 116 -0.27 8.04 -10.80
N HIS A 117 -0.71 7.95 -9.54
CA HIS A 117 -1.32 6.75 -8.98
C HIS A 117 -2.70 7.03 -8.36
N GLY A 118 -2.75 7.78 -7.25
CA GLY A 118 -3.94 7.93 -6.43
C GLY A 118 -5.18 8.39 -7.19
N SER A 119 -5.02 9.27 -8.19
CA SER A 119 -6.12 9.82 -8.99
C SER A 119 -6.89 8.76 -9.82
N ALA A 120 -6.33 7.57 -10.03
CA ALA A 120 -7.06 6.45 -10.63
C ALA A 120 -8.27 6.02 -9.78
N ALA A 121 -8.19 6.22 -8.46
CA ALA A 121 -9.29 5.91 -7.52
C ALA A 121 -10.12 7.14 -7.11
N GLN A 122 -9.99 8.30 -7.75
CA GLN A 122 -10.63 9.56 -7.34
C GLN A 122 -12.17 9.52 -7.26
N LYS A 123 -12.82 8.59 -7.99
CA LYS A 123 -14.27 8.37 -7.89
C LYS A 123 -14.68 7.68 -6.58
N PHE A 124 -13.75 7.07 -5.87
CA PHE A 124 -13.97 6.25 -4.67
C PHE A 124 -13.41 6.90 -3.42
N ILE A 125 -12.33 7.69 -3.55
CA ILE A 125 -11.65 8.31 -2.42
C ILE A 125 -11.21 9.74 -2.77
N GLN A 126 -11.53 10.69 -1.88
CA GLN A 126 -11.10 12.08 -2.03
C GLN A 126 -9.61 12.23 -1.68
N PRO A 127 -8.88 13.19 -2.29
CA PRO A 127 -7.44 13.32 -2.12
C PRO A 127 -6.98 13.41 -0.65
N LEU A 128 -7.58 14.26 0.17
CA LEU A 128 -7.19 14.39 1.57
C LEU A 128 -7.45 13.11 2.37
N VAL A 129 -8.54 12.41 2.07
CA VAL A 129 -8.87 11.12 2.68
C VAL A 129 -7.85 10.05 2.26
N TYR A 130 -7.44 10.03 0.99
CA TYR A 130 -6.40 9.13 0.49
C TYR A 130 -5.08 9.30 1.26
N PHE A 131 -4.60 10.53 1.42
CA PHE A 131 -3.38 10.80 2.19
C PHE A 131 -3.53 10.43 3.65
N ARG A 132 -4.65 10.81 4.30
CA ARG A 132 -4.92 10.46 5.69
C ARG A 132 -4.94 8.94 5.90
N ARG A 133 -5.61 8.19 5.04
CA ARG A 133 -5.67 6.73 5.12
C ARG A 133 -4.31 6.06 4.97
N ALA A 134 -3.48 6.52 4.02
CA ALA A 134 -2.13 6.00 3.87
C ALA A 134 -1.30 6.16 5.15
N VAL A 135 -1.39 7.34 5.78
CA VAL A 135 -0.71 7.60 7.07
C VAL A 135 -1.30 6.75 8.18
N ASP A 136 -2.63 6.74 8.38
CA ASP A 136 -3.29 5.98 9.45
C ASP A 136 -2.94 4.50 9.41
N LEU A 137 -2.97 3.90 8.21
CA LEU A 137 -2.61 2.50 8.00
C LEU A 137 -1.13 2.23 8.29
N THR A 138 -0.24 3.17 7.93
CA THR A 138 1.19 3.06 8.20
C THR A 138 1.49 3.17 9.68
N MET A 139 0.87 4.11 10.38
CA MET A 139 0.96 4.25 11.84
C MET A 139 0.40 3.01 12.55
N TYR A 140 -0.74 2.48 12.08
CA TYR A 140 -1.31 1.26 12.65
C TYR A 140 -0.39 0.05 12.46
N THR A 141 0.19 -0.15 11.28
CA THR A 141 1.08 -1.30 11.03
C THR A 141 2.35 -1.21 11.85
N ASP A 142 2.91 -0.01 12.03
CA ASP A 142 4.17 0.24 12.73
C ASP A 142 5.18 -0.89 12.48
N LEU A 143 5.55 -1.05 11.20
CA LEU A 143 6.26 -2.24 10.72
C LEU A 143 7.57 -2.50 11.48
N LEU A 144 8.31 -1.44 11.84
CA LEU A 144 9.56 -1.62 12.59
C LEU A 144 9.30 -2.23 13.96
N ASN A 145 8.35 -1.68 14.72
CA ASN A 145 8.01 -2.22 16.03
C ASN A 145 7.34 -3.61 15.94
N THR A 146 6.51 -3.83 14.90
CA THR A 146 5.91 -5.14 14.61
C THR A 146 6.99 -6.21 14.38
N LEU A 147 8.01 -5.93 13.60
CA LEU A 147 9.13 -6.83 13.34
C LEU A 147 10.02 -6.99 14.58
N ASN A 148 10.33 -5.91 15.29
CA ASN A 148 11.15 -5.94 16.49
C ASN A 148 10.52 -6.83 17.59
N ARG A 149 9.21 -6.76 17.79
CA ARG A 149 8.48 -7.62 18.73
C ARG A 149 8.55 -9.11 18.38
N ALA A 150 8.75 -9.41 17.09
CA ALA A 150 8.95 -10.77 16.60
C ALA A 150 10.43 -11.20 16.61
N GLY A 151 11.34 -10.38 17.18
CA GLY A 151 12.78 -10.66 17.22
C GLY A 151 13.51 -10.39 15.89
N ILE A 152 12.86 -9.75 14.93
CA ILE A 152 13.45 -9.39 13.63
C ILE A 152 13.96 -7.95 13.74
N LEU A 153 15.27 -7.82 14.00
CA LEU A 153 15.89 -6.53 14.31
C LEU A 153 16.62 -5.96 13.09
N ALA A 154 16.51 -4.65 12.86
CA ALA A 154 17.23 -3.93 11.81
C ALA A 154 18.69 -3.68 12.22
N ASN A 155 19.49 -4.76 12.29
CA ASN A 155 20.87 -4.79 12.74
C ASN A 155 21.84 -5.44 11.74
N GLY A 156 21.46 -5.51 10.46
CA GLY A 156 22.20 -6.22 9.42
C GLY A 156 22.02 -7.74 9.46
N GLY A 157 21.30 -8.26 10.47
CA GLY A 157 21.00 -9.68 10.64
C GLY A 157 20.18 -10.27 9.52
N SER A 158 20.20 -11.61 9.41
CA SER A 158 19.51 -12.36 8.37
C SER A 158 18.45 -13.27 8.98
N TYR A 159 17.20 -13.08 8.57
CA TYR A 159 16.02 -13.80 9.08
C TYR A 159 15.32 -14.54 7.93
N LYS A 160 14.52 -15.55 8.23
CA LYS A 160 13.75 -16.25 7.20
C LYS A 160 12.63 -15.35 6.68
N ARG A 161 12.36 -15.41 5.38
CA ARG A 161 11.25 -14.66 4.75
C ARG A 161 9.93 -14.90 5.45
N ASP A 162 9.66 -16.14 5.85
CA ASP A 162 8.39 -16.50 6.51
C ASP A 162 8.28 -15.90 7.92
N GLU A 163 9.40 -15.63 8.62
CA GLU A 163 9.39 -14.94 9.91
C GLU A 163 8.86 -13.50 9.74
N TYR A 164 9.34 -12.76 8.72
CA TYR A 164 8.79 -11.45 8.38
C TYR A 164 7.30 -11.51 8.07
N LYS A 165 6.90 -12.48 7.21
CA LYS A 165 5.50 -12.61 6.79
C LYS A 165 4.59 -12.93 7.96
N ASN A 166 4.99 -13.84 8.85
CA ASN A 166 4.22 -14.22 10.02
C ASN A 166 4.08 -13.06 11.02
N ALA A 167 5.14 -12.29 11.26
CA ALA A 167 5.08 -11.12 12.13
C ALA A 167 4.09 -10.07 11.60
N ILE A 168 4.14 -9.76 10.32
CA ILE A 168 3.25 -8.77 9.70
C ILE A 168 1.82 -9.32 9.60
N LYS A 169 1.65 -10.61 9.28
CA LYS A 169 0.34 -11.26 9.26
C LYS A 169 -0.32 -11.24 10.64
N ALA A 170 0.42 -11.45 11.71
CA ALA A 170 -0.10 -11.37 13.07
C ALA A 170 -0.67 -9.98 13.39
N LYS A 171 -0.13 -8.91 12.81
CA LYS A 171 -0.56 -7.52 12.97
C LYS A 171 -1.75 -7.15 12.07
N THR A 172 -1.74 -7.63 10.81
CA THR A 172 -2.67 -7.17 9.75
C THR A 172 -3.77 -8.18 9.42
N GLY A 173 -3.64 -9.42 9.89
CA GLY A 173 -4.53 -10.55 9.53
C GLY A 173 -4.15 -11.24 8.21
N HIS A 174 -3.32 -10.63 7.36
CA HIS A 174 -3.01 -11.10 6.01
C HIS A 174 -1.51 -11.13 5.72
N ASN A 175 -1.09 -12.05 4.85
CA ASN A 175 0.30 -12.10 4.41
C ASN A 175 0.66 -10.86 3.58
N PRO A 176 1.77 -10.18 3.90
CA PRO A 176 2.32 -9.13 3.06
C PRO A 176 3.02 -9.75 1.84
N VAL A 177 3.38 -8.88 0.88
CA VAL A 177 4.34 -9.19 -0.17
C VAL A 177 5.63 -8.42 0.08
N LEU A 178 6.76 -9.13 0.05
CA LEU A 178 8.07 -8.59 0.35
C LEU A 178 8.87 -8.34 -0.92
N SER A 179 9.43 -7.15 -1.05
CA SER A 179 10.34 -6.80 -2.14
C SER A 179 11.74 -6.58 -1.61
N CYS A 180 12.71 -7.21 -2.24
CA CYS A 180 14.11 -7.14 -1.88
C CYS A 180 14.98 -6.63 -3.02
N VAL A 181 16.13 -6.10 -2.66
CA VAL A 181 17.25 -5.82 -3.57
C VAL A 181 18.34 -6.85 -3.34
N LEU A 182 18.98 -7.27 -4.42
CA LEU A 182 20.10 -8.20 -4.39
C LEU A 182 21.41 -7.42 -4.47
N VAL A 183 22.29 -7.64 -3.48
CA VAL A 183 23.65 -7.07 -3.43
C VAL A 183 24.58 -8.18 -2.98
N ASP A 184 25.62 -8.44 -3.74
CA ASP A 184 26.63 -9.47 -3.47
C ASP A 184 26.04 -10.84 -3.09
N GLY A 185 25.01 -11.27 -3.83
CA GLY A 185 24.31 -12.54 -3.62
C GLY A 185 23.37 -12.59 -2.41
N HIS A 186 23.27 -11.50 -1.64
CA HIS A 186 22.38 -11.39 -0.50
C HIS A 186 21.10 -10.60 -0.84
N SER A 187 19.98 -11.06 -0.29
CA SER A 187 18.67 -10.42 -0.40
C SER A 187 18.44 -9.47 0.78
N TYR A 188 18.28 -8.18 0.51
CA TYR A 188 18.04 -7.15 1.53
C TYR A 188 16.62 -6.64 1.44
N LEU A 189 15.94 -6.53 2.58
CA LEU A 189 14.57 -5.98 2.62
C LEU A 189 14.55 -4.55 2.10
N LYS A 190 13.74 -4.33 1.06
CA LYS A 190 13.55 -3.02 0.42
C LYS A 190 12.16 -2.45 0.69
N GLU A 191 11.12 -3.23 0.44
CA GLU A 191 9.74 -2.79 0.58
C GLU A 191 8.84 -3.90 1.13
N VAL A 192 7.80 -3.47 1.81
CA VAL A 192 6.67 -4.30 2.25
C VAL A 192 5.41 -3.77 1.59
N THR A 193 4.70 -4.61 0.86
CA THR A 193 3.38 -4.31 0.31
C THR A 193 2.31 -5.02 1.12
N ILE A 194 1.29 -4.27 1.55
CA ILE A 194 0.10 -4.78 2.24
C ILE A 194 -1.12 -4.37 1.43
N CYS A 195 -2.00 -5.30 1.12
CA CYS A 195 -3.21 -5.00 0.37
C CYS A 195 -4.30 -4.44 1.27
N VAL A 196 -5.03 -3.45 0.77
CA VAL A 196 -6.04 -2.68 1.50
C VAL A 196 -7.29 -2.57 0.63
N ASP A 197 -8.47 -2.67 1.23
CA ASP A 197 -9.74 -2.61 0.51
C ASP A 197 -9.93 -1.32 -0.31
N ALA A 198 -10.98 -1.29 -1.13
CA ALA A 198 -11.27 -0.15 -2.01
C ALA A 198 -11.60 1.16 -1.25
N GLN A 199 -11.92 1.09 0.03
CA GLN A 199 -12.17 2.23 0.90
C GLN A 199 -10.92 2.67 1.69
N ALA A 200 -9.79 1.96 1.49
CA ALA A 200 -8.54 2.14 2.25
C ALA A 200 -8.77 2.09 3.77
N ARG A 201 -9.55 1.12 4.24
CA ARG A 201 -9.91 0.97 5.67
C ARG A 201 -9.41 -0.32 6.29
N ASN A 202 -9.48 -1.43 5.55
CA ASN A 202 -9.20 -2.75 6.07
C ASN A 202 -8.09 -3.41 5.26
N PHE A 203 -7.21 -4.15 5.95
CA PHE A 203 -6.26 -5.02 5.26
C PHE A 203 -7.00 -6.21 4.67
N ILE A 204 -6.55 -6.63 3.49
CA ILE A 204 -7.09 -7.76 2.75
C ILE A 204 -5.96 -8.66 2.25
N LEU A 205 -6.29 -9.87 1.84
CA LEU A 205 -5.33 -10.75 1.18
C LEU A 205 -4.94 -10.16 -0.18
N CYS A 206 -3.66 -10.06 -0.46
CA CYS A 206 -3.18 -9.73 -1.80
C CYS A 206 -3.48 -10.87 -2.77
N GLY A 207 -3.87 -10.53 -3.99
CA GLY A 207 -4.12 -11.51 -5.04
C GLY A 207 -2.83 -12.21 -5.52
N PRO A 208 -2.96 -13.29 -6.28
CA PRO A 208 -1.82 -14.12 -6.70
C PRO A 208 -0.88 -13.45 -7.70
N GLY A 209 -1.30 -12.34 -8.33
CA GLY A 209 -0.49 -11.58 -9.29
C GLY A 209 0.69 -10.84 -8.65
N LYS A 210 0.59 -10.49 -7.37
CA LYS A 210 1.66 -9.82 -6.62
C LYS A 210 2.51 -10.87 -5.89
N ARG A 211 3.82 -10.93 -6.19
CA ARG A 211 4.72 -11.96 -5.66
C ARG A 211 5.92 -11.37 -4.93
N ASP A 212 6.42 -12.13 -3.95
CA ASP A 212 7.69 -11.82 -3.28
C ASP A 212 8.86 -11.85 -4.29
N THR A 213 9.78 -10.89 -4.14
CA THR A 213 11.06 -10.88 -4.88
C THR A 213 12.24 -11.24 -3.98
N CYS A 214 11.99 -11.57 -2.75
CA CYS A 214 12.99 -11.88 -1.74
C CYS A 214 13.38 -13.36 -1.77
N HIS A 215 14.64 -13.67 -1.47
CA HIS A 215 15.11 -15.03 -1.22
C HIS A 215 14.52 -15.61 0.07
N VAL A 216 14.79 -16.88 0.37
CA VAL A 216 14.35 -17.56 1.61
C VAL A 216 14.88 -16.86 2.87
N ARG A 217 16.10 -16.30 2.80
CA ARG A 217 16.68 -15.48 3.87
C ARG A 217 16.85 -14.05 3.40
N ILE A 218 16.48 -13.11 4.29
CA ILE A 218 16.46 -11.67 4.02
C ILE A 218 17.31 -11.00 5.09
N LYS A 219 18.28 -10.18 4.67
CA LYS A 219 18.99 -9.27 5.55
C LYS A 219 18.12 -8.05 5.85
N PHE A 220 18.12 -7.62 7.11
CA PHE A 220 17.43 -6.41 7.54
C PHE A 220 18.48 -5.33 7.85
N PRO A 221 18.77 -4.43 6.88
CA PRO A 221 19.83 -3.43 7.04
C PRO A 221 19.62 -2.53 8.23
N GLU A 222 20.71 -2.10 8.85
CA GLU A 222 20.67 -1.07 9.88
C GLU A 222 20.12 0.24 9.31
N PRO A 223 19.30 0.98 10.09
CA PRO A 223 18.80 2.28 9.65
C PRO A 223 19.94 3.32 9.63
N TYR A 224 19.78 4.33 8.78
CA TYR A 224 20.64 5.51 8.77
C TYR A 224 19.77 6.78 8.59
N ASP A 225 20.31 7.93 8.94
CA ASP A 225 19.67 9.25 8.85
C ASP A 225 20.06 10.01 7.57
#